data_2759389308a3cd3d0d370b9c2f487ef0
#
_entry.id   2759389308a3cd3d0d370b9c2f487ef0
#
_cell.length_a   1.000
_cell.length_b   1.000
_cell.length_c   1.000
_cell.angle_alpha   90.00
_cell.angle_beta   90.00
_cell.angle_gamma   90.00
#
_symmetry.space_group_name_H-M   'P 1'
#
loop_
_entity.id
_entity.type
_entity.pdbx_description
1 polymer ?
#
loop_
_entity_poly.entity_id
_entity_poly.type
_entity_poly.pdbx_seq_one_letter_code
_entity_poly.pdbx_strand_id
1 'polypeptide(L)'
;AGTVLTAGANDLSWVAASAGGEATFTATGAISAGNPVGFIANGTVSVMQKQVGVGLALGSGNGNPGRKAMAYDTANNKYLHVFVGTNTKLFARVGTVSSNFGLSFGTAVDSGITLSEFVRDYGALHLVFDDNAGKFVVSYAKSDNKNYASTITISGTTPSFGTEINVFNSTTYQTMVGYDSNANKVVFVNAGNGGYARCRVGTISGTNITLGAENNIGVPSVYARPGSISFDTTANKFVLVFPTAGATYFARTLTISGTS
;
A
#
# COMPACT_ATOMS: atom_id res chain seq x y z
N ALA A 1 -1.33 7.35 43.23
CA ALA A 1 -1.43 5.96 43.69
C ALA A 1 -1.11 5.08 42.48
N GLY A 2 0.03 4.38 42.51
CA GLY A 2 0.48 3.53 41.41
C GLY A 2 -0.02 2.10 41.60
N THR A 3 -0.40 1.46 40.52
CA THR A 3 -0.67 0.02 40.46
C THR A 3 0.66 -0.75 40.57
N VAL A 4 0.73 -1.72 41.47
CA VAL A 4 1.90 -2.59 41.62
C VAL A 4 1.60 -3.91 40.94
N LEU A 5 2.45 -4.28 39.97
CA LEU A 5 2.44 -5.60 39.36
C LEU A 5 3.26 -6.54 40.22
N THR A 6 2.65 -7.56 40.80
CA THR A 6 3.37 -8.60 41.54
C THR A 6 3.45 -9.86 40.65
N ALA A 7 4.66 -10.32 40.34
CA ALA A 7 4.90 -11.55 39.59
C ALA A 7 5.17 -12.69 40.57
N GLY A 8 4.29 -13.69 40.64
CA GLY A 8 4.62 -15.04 41.07
C GLY A 8 5.29 -15.81 39.95
N ALA A 9 5.82 -17.00 40.24
CA ALA A 9 6.62 -17.77 39.24
C ALA A 9 5.87 -18.08 37.93
N ASN A 10 4.55 -18.01 37.87
CA ASN A 10 3.71 -18.24 36.69
C ASN A 10 2.44 -17.37 36.64
N ASP A 11 2.18 -16.48 37.59
CA ASP A 11 0.97 -15.67 37.63
C ASP A 11 1.28 -14.19 37.80
N LEU A 12 0.58 -13.36 37.02
CA LEU A 12 0.60 -11.90 37.12
C LEU A 12 -0.73 -11.43 37.73
N SER A 13 -0.67 -10.78 38.87
CA SER A 13 -1.86 -10.11 39.45
C SER A 13 -1.70 -8.59 39.35
N TRP A 14 -2.74 -7.92 38.89
CA TRP A 14 -2.88 -6.47 38.95
C TRP A 14 -3.74 -6.11 40.12
N VAL A 15 -3.19 -5.35 41.03
CA VAL A 15 -3.99 -4.78 42.13
C VAL A 15 -4.28 -3.32 41.78
N ALA A 16 -5.53 -3.00 41.53
CA ALA A 16 -5.95 -1.62 41.39
C ALA A 16 -6.00 -0.97 42.79
N ALA A 17 -5.27 0.09 43.00
CA ALA A 17 -5.04 0.72 44.30
C ALA A 17 -6.28 1.38 44.94
N SER A 18 -7.46 1.37 44.35
CA SER A 18 -8.61 2.12 44.86
C SER A 18 -10.01 1.50 44.73
N ALA A 19 -10.16 0.33 44.16
CA ALA A 19 -11.50 -0.22 43.90
C ALA A 19 -11.68 -1.72 44.19
N GLY A 20 -10.77 -2.37 44.90
CA GLY A 20 -11.00 -3.71 45.48
C GLY A 20 -11.23 -4.84 44.50
N GLY A 21 -10.77 -4.74 43.27
CA GLY A 21 -10.85 -5.83 42.26
C GLY A 21 -9.45 -6.31 41.89
N GLU A 22 -9.11 -7.55 42.21
CA GLU A 22 -7.97 -8.25 41.65
C GLU A 22 -8.44 -8.97 40.40
N ALA A 23 -7.68 -8.79 39.26
CA ALA A 23 -7.85 -9.61 38.10
C ALA A 23 -6.57 -10.43 37.92
N THR A 24 -6.69 -11.75 37.97
CA THR A 24 -5.58 -12.67 37.75
C THR A 24 -5.58 -13.12 36.28
N PHE A 25 -4.45 -13.02 35.65
CA PHE A 25 -4.27 -13.43 34.25
C PHE A 25 -3.13 -14.46 34.16
N THR A 26 -3.32 -15.49 33.36
CA THR A 26 -2.29 -16.49 33.12
C THR A 26 -1.30 -15.99 32.08
N ALA A 27 0.00 -16.00 32.40
CA ALA A 27 1.03 -15.64 31.44
C ALA A 27 1.31 -16.80 30.48
N THR A 28 1.47 -16.50 29.20
CA THR A 28 1.86 -17.48 28.16
C THR A 28 3.38 -17.56 27.98
N GLY A 29 4.14 -17.33 29.04
CA GLY A 29 5.60 -17.39 29.02
C GLY A 29 6.20 -16.56 30.15
N ALA A 30 7.54 -16.58 30.28
CA ALA A 30 8.25 -15.79 31.28
C ALA A 30 8.11 -14.30 30.98
N ILE A 31 7.67 -13.53 31.98
CA ILE A 31 7.57 -12.07 31.90
C ILE A 31 8.60 -11.46 32.84
N SER A 32 9.57 -10.74 32.29
CA SER A 32 10.55 -10.01 33.07
C SER A 32 10.00 -8.67 33.56
N ALA A 33 10.44 -8.24 34.74
CA ALA A 33 10.03 -6.94 35.29
C ALA A 33 10.35 -5.80 34.30
N GLY A 34 9.39 -4.89 34.13
CA GLY A 34 9.51 -3.75 33.23
C GLY A 34 9.06 -4.01 31.79
N ASN A 35 8.75 -5.24 31.42
CA ASN A 35 8.20 -5.50 30.10
C ASN A 35 6.70 -5.11 30.04
N PRO A 36 6.28 -4.36 29.01
CA PRO A 36 4.85 -4.13 28.79
C PRO A 36 4.17 -5.45 28.42
N VAL A 37 2.95 -5.64 28.92
CA VAL A 37 2.14 -6.83 28.64
C VAL A 37 0.85 -6.45 27.92
N GLY A 38 0.37 -7.32 27.04
CA GLY A 38 -0.90 -7.18 26.34
C GLY A 38 -1.78 -8.41 26.48
N PHE A 39 -3.09 -8.23 26.36
CA PHE A 39 -4.05 -9.31 26.37
C PHE A 39 -4.03 -10.04 25.03
N ILE A 40 -4.09 -11.36 25.08
CA ILE A 40 -4.28 -12.22 23.91
C ILE A 40 -5.76 -12.63 23.83
N ALA A 41 -6.23 -13.00 22.65
CA ALA A 41 -7.62 -13.32 22.39
C ALA A 41 -8.24 -14.42 23.27
N ASN A 42 -7.41 -15.26 23.89
CA ASN A 42 -7.85 -16.33 24.79
C ASN A 42 -7.91 -15.90 26.27
N GLY A 43 -7.76 -14.61 26.57
CA GLY A 43 -7.79 -14.09 27.94
C GLY A 43 -6.48 -14.25 28.70
N THR A 44 -5.39 -14.67 28.07
CA THR A 44 -4.06 -14.71 28.67
C THR A 44 -3.30 -13.41 28.42
N VAL A 45 -2.23 -13.18 29.15
CA VAL A 45 -1.30 -12.06 28.94
C VAL A 45 0.03 -12.53 28.39
N SER A 46 0.61 -11.76 27.51
CA SER A 46 1.96 -11.97 26.98
C SER A 46 2.73 -10.67 27.03
N VAL A 47 4.06 -10.79 27.09
CA VAL A 47 4.90 -9.62 26.91
C VAL A 47 4.58 -8.96 25.59
N MET A 48 4.18 -7.70 25.63
CA MET A 48 4.18 -6.86 24.42
C MET A 48 5.65 -6.63 24.07
N GLN A 49 6.21 -7.55 23.32
CA GLN A 49 7.52 -7.29 22.75
C GLN A 49 7.32 -6.13 21.77
N LYS A 50 8.06 -5.04 21.98
CA LYS A 50 8.34 -4.10 20.91
C LYS A 50 9.18 -4.87 19.89
N GLN A 51 8.52 -5.69 19.10
CA GLN A 51 9.18 -6.33 17.97
C GLN A 51 9.23 -5.29 16.84
N VAL A 52 10.25 -4.48 16.93
CA VAL A 52 10.78 -3.90 15.70
C VAL A 52 11.44 -5.10 15.01
N GLY A 53 10.78 -5.64 14.00
CA GLY A 53 11.34 -6.72 13.20
C GLY A 53 12.76 -6.35 12.80
N VAL A 54 13.65 -7.31 12.82
CA VAL A 54 15.04 -7.12 12.34
C VAL A 54 14.94 -6.51 10.95
N GLY A 55 15.52 -5.34 10.75
CA GLY A 55 15.52 -4.66 9.46
C GLY A 55 16.13 -5.59 8.40
N LEU A 56 15.31 -6.03 7.44
CA LEU A 56 15.80 -6.84 6.33
C LEU A 56 16.34 -5.91 5.26
N ALA A 57 17.64 -6.00 4.98
CA ALA A 57 18.22 -5.30 3.83
C ALA A 57 17.63 -5.90 2.53
N LEU A 58 16.92 -5.11 1.80
CA LEU A 58 16.20 -5.54 0.60
C LEU A 58 17.07 -5.51 -0.68
N GLY A 59 18.40 -5.49 -0.52
CA GLY A 59 19.37 -5.42 -1.62
C GLY A 59 19.70 -3.99 -2.02
N SER A 60 20.88 -3.79 -2.56
CA SER A 60 21.30 -2.53 -3.18
C SER A 60 20.71 -2.43 -4.58
N GLY A 61 19.65 -1.65 -4.75
CA GLY A 61 19.36 -1.09 -6.07
C GLY A 61 20.50 -0.16 -6.46
N ASN A 62 21.09 -0.33 -7.63
CA ASN A 62 22.15 0.55 -8.10
C ASN A 62 21.65 1.99 -8.15
N GLY A 63 22.10 2.80 -7.19
CA GLY A 63 22.31 4.23 -7.33
C GLY A 63 21.09 5.13 -7.46
N ASN A 64 20.03 4.87 -6.87
CA ASN A 64 18.99 5.78 -6.37
C ASN A 64 17.94 4.90 -5.72
N PRO A 65 17.57 5.10 -4.44
CA PRO A 65 16.49 4.34 -3.83
C PRO A 65 15.19 4.71 -4.51
N GLY A 66 15.03 4.22 -5.73
CA GLY A 66 13.96 4.50 -6.66
C GLY A 66 12.59 4.30 -6.03
N ARG A 67 11.59 4.78 -6.69
CA ARG A 67 10.20 4.73 -6.26
C ARG A 67 9.78 3.30 -6.00
N LYS A 68 9.00 3.15 -4.97
CA LYS A 68 8.48 1.89 -4.49
C LYS A 68 7.04 2.07 -4.06
N ALA A 69 6.24 1.02 -4.21
CA ALA A 69 4.93 0.93 -3.62
C ALA A 69 4.74 -0.47 -3.03
N MET A 70 3.88 -0.56 -2.05
CA MET A 70 3.54 -1.82 -1.41
C MET A 70 2.04 -1.86 -1.15
N ALA A 71 1.44 -3.03 -1.39
CA ALA A 71 0.06 -3.31 -1.05
C ALA A 71 -0.04 -4.70 -0.44
N TYR A 72 -1.14 -4.94 0.26
CA TYR A 72 -1.40 -6.16 1.01
C TYR A 72 -2.57 -6.93 0.42
N ASP A 73 -2.35 -8.21 0.16
CA ASP A 73 -3.37 -9.19 -0.21
C ASP A 73 -3.95 -9.79 1.07
N THR A 74 -5.15 -9.37 1.41
CA THR A 74 -5.86 -9.79 2.62
C THR A 74 -6.27 -11.25 2.59
N ALA A 75 -6.53 -11.81 1.41
CA ALA A 75 -6.99 -13.19 1.24
C ALA A 75 -5.86 -14.21 1.42
N ASN A 76 -4.65 -13.88 0.95
CA ASN A 76 -3.50 -14.79 0.97
C ASN A 76 -2.43 -14.42 2.02
N ASN A 77 -2.64 -13.35 2.79
CA ASN A 77 -1.69 -12.84 3.77
C ASN A 77 -0.31 -12.58 3.15
N LYS A 78 -0.29 -11.88 2.01
CA LYS A 78 0.91 -11.56 1.25
C LYS A 78 1.06 -10.06 1.03
N TYR A 79 2.28 -9.60 1.05
CA TYR A 79 2.63 -8.26 0.61
C TYR A 79 3.24 -8.31 -0.78
N LEU A 80 2.81 -7.43 -1.65
CA LEU A 80 3.52 -7.19 -2.91
C LEU A 80 4.30 -5.88 -2.80
N HIS A 81 5.60 -5.96 -3.01
CA HIS A 81 6.48 -4.81 -3.11
C HIS A 81 6.92 -4.65 -4.56
N VAL A 82 6.55 -3.53 -5.17
CA VAL A 82 7.00 -3.11 -6.49
C VAL A 82 8.01 -1.97 -6.34
N PHE A 83 9.04 -1.96 -7.17
CA PHE A 83 10.12 -0.99 -7.07
C PHE A 83 10.86 -0.80 -8.39
N VAL A 84 11.52 0.33 -8.51
CA VAL A 84 12.43 0.60 -9.64
C VAL A 84 13.79 -0.02 -9.32
N GLY A 85 14.21 -0.96 -10.15
CA GLY A 85 15.50 -1.62 -10.04
C GLY A 85 16.56 -1.03 -10.96
N THR A 86 17.54 -1.84 -11.33
CA THR A 86 18.60 -1.46 -12.26
C THR A 86 18.04 -1.09 -13.64
N ASN A 87 18.68 -0.15 -14.32
CA ASN A 87 18.30 0.32 -15.67
C ASN A 87 16.85 0.81 -15.78
N THR A 88 16.33 1.43 -14.70
CA THR A 88 14.95 1.95 -14.63
C THR A 88 13.85 0.91 -14.87
N LYS A 89 14.13 -0.36 -14.68
CA LYS A 89 13.14 -1.43 -14.85
C LYS A 89 12.22 -1.57 -13.62
N LEU A 90 10.98 -1.96 -13.89
CA LEU A 90 10.00 -2.29 -12.86
C LEU A 90 10.22 -3.73 -12.38
N PHE A 91 10.42 -3.88 -11.07
CA PHE A 91 10.52 -5.16 -10.39
C PHE A 91 9.38 -5.36 -9.40
N ALA A 92 9.04 -6.60 -9.14
CA ALA A 92 8.12 -6.99 -8.07
C ALA A 92 8.67 -8.16 -7.26
N ARG A 93 8.34 -8.22 -5.97
CA ARG A 93 8.60 -9.37 -5.09
C ARG A 93 7.52 -9.52 -4.05
N VAL A 94 7.29 -10.73 -3.61
CA VAL A 94 6.28 -11.08 -2.63
C VAL A 94 6.88 -11.17 -1.25
N GLY A 95 6.29 -10.48 -0.28
CA GLY A 95 6.65 -10.55 1.13
C GLY A 95 5.67 -11.39 1.94
N THR A 96 6.18 -12.05 2.96
CA THR A 96 5.38 -12.81 3.93
C THR A 96 5.82 -12.43 5.33
N VAL A 97 4.83 -12.19 6.20
CA VAL A 97 5.06 -11.99 7.64
C VAL A 97 4.66 -13.28 8.37
N SER A 98 5.57 -13.82 9.16
CA SER A 98 5.29 -14.96 10.00
C SER A 98 4.62 -14.56 11.32
N SER A 99 4.00 -15.52 12.02
CA SER A 99 3.30 -15.28 13.29
C SER A 99 4.21 -14.71 14.40
N ASN A 100 5.53 -14.94 14.30
CA ASN A 100 6.53 -14.39 15.21
C ASN A 100 7.21 -13.11 14.65
N PHE A 101 6.51 -12.37 13.78
CA PHE A 101 6.92 -11.09 13.17
C PHE A 101 8.15 -11.16 12.26
N GLY A 102 8.59 -12.35 11.88
CA GLY A 102 9.62 -12.50 10.87
C GLY A 102 9.12 -12.05 9.50
N LEU A 103 9.87 -11.16 8.84
CA LEU A 103 9.58 -10.73 7.47
C LEU A 103 10.50 -11.45 6.50
N SER A 104 9.94 -12.03 5.45
CA SER A 104 10.69 -12.64 4.36
C SER A 104 10.19 -12.16 3.01
N PHE A 105 11.08 -12.10 2.01
CA PHE A 105 10.73 -11.79 0.65
C PHE A 105 11.19 -12.88 -0.30
N GLY A 106 10.35 -13.21 -1.28
CA GLY A 106 10.73 -14.02 -2.42
C GLY A 106 11.70 -13.30 -3.36
N THR A 107 12.16 -14.02 -4.37
CA THR A 107 13.02 -13.45 -5.42
C THR A 107 12.30 -12.34 -6.18
N ALA A 108 13.00 -11.25 -6.44
CA ALA A 108 12.47 -10.17 -7.27
C ALA A 108 12.36 -10.62 -8.73
N VAL A 109 11.23 -10.34 -9.35
CA VAL A 109 10.95 -10.64 -10.75
C VAL A 109 11.02 -9.34 -11.55
N ASP A 110 11.83 -9.33 -12.63
CA ASP A 110 11.86 -8.26 -13.62
C ASP A 110 10.60 -8.36 -14.50
N SER A 111 9.84 -7.30 -14.57
CA SER A 111 8.65 -7.23 -15.42
C SER A 111 8.96 -7.11 -16.92
N GLY A 112 10.20 -6.81 -17.29
CA GLY A 112 10.58 -6.40 -18.66
C GLY A 112 10.19 -4.95 -18.99
N ILE A 113 9.45 -4.26 -18.14
CA ILE A 113 8.97 -2.89 -18.36
C ILE A 113 10.06 -1.89 -18.00
N THR A 114 10.39 -0.99 -18.93
CA THR A 114 11.30 0.14 -18.70
C THR A 114 10.48 1.38 -18.35
N LEU A 115 10.74 1.94 -17.18
CA LEU A 115 10.07 3.12 -16.68
C LEU A 115 10.77 4.40 -17.16
N SER A 116 10.06 5.52 -17.09
CA SER A 116 10.66 6.84 -17.31
C SER A 116 11.71 7.13 -16.23
N GLU A 117 12.80 7.82 -16.60
CA GLU A 117 13.77 8.34 -15.64
C GLU A 117 13.11 9.31 -14.65
N PHE A 118 12.08 10.03 -15.08
CA PHE A 118 11.28 10.89 -14.21
C PHE A 118 10.49 10.13 -13.14
N VAL A 119 10.14 8.86 -13.36
CA VAL A 119 9.58 8.00 -12.30
C VAL A 119 10.55 7.88 -11.14
N ARG A 120 11.84 7.83 -11.45
CA ARG A 120 12.91 7.81 -10.45
C ARG A 120 12.88 9.06 -9.55
N ASP A 121 12.60 10.23 -10.10
CA ASP A 121 12.75 11.51 -9.42
C ASP A 121 11.41 12.06 -8.86
N TYR A 122 10.28 11.78 -9.53
CA TYR A 122 8.99 12.41 -9.23
C TYR A 122 7.84 11.47 -8.81
N GLY A 123 8.03 10.15 -8.76
CA GLY A 123 7.16 9.24 -8.01
C GLY A 123 5.92 8.68 -8.66
N ALA A 124 5.95 8.41 -9.93
CA ALA A 124 4.83 7.80 -10.63
C ALA A 124 4.81 6.26 -10.56
N LEU A 125 4.80 5.71 -9.37
CA LEU A 125 4.60 4.28 -9.13
C LEU A 125 3.60 4.10 -7.98
N HIS A 126 2.42 3.59 -8.29
CA HIS A 126 1.37 3.31 -7.32
C HIS A 126 0.90 1.87 -7.44
N LEU A 127 0.45 1.31 -6.32
CA LEU A 127 -0.01 -0.08 -6.23
C LEU A 127 -1.21 -0.17 -5.30
N VAL A 128 -2.24 -0.89 -5.73
CA VAL A 128 -3.39 -1.27 -4.89
C VAL A 128 -3.67 -2.76 -5.04
N PHE A 129 -4.42 -3.31 -4.11
CA PHE A 129 -4.97 -4.65 -4.21
C PHE A 129 -6.48 -4.55 -4.44
N ASP A 130 -6.96 -5.21 -5.48
CA ASP A 130 -8.37 -5.44 -5.79
C ASP A 130 -8.75 -6.78 -5.18
N ASP A 131 -9.45 -6.75 -4.06
CA ASP A 131 -9.82 -7.95 -3.30
C ASP A 131 -10.90 -8.78 -4.00
N ASN A 132 -11.76 -8.16 -4.81
CA ASN A 132 -12.76 -8.85 -5.60
C ASN A 132 -12.13 -9.65 -6.76
N ALA A 133 -11.19 -9.05 -7.48
CA ALA A 133 -10.48 -9.74 -8.56
C ALA A 133 -9.34 -10.64 -8.05
N GLY A 134 -8.90 -10.48 -6.79
CA GLY A 134 -7.72 -11.13 -6.24
C GLY A 134 -6.44 -10.75 -6.98
N LYS A 135 -6.31 -9.48 -7.37
CA LYS A 135 -5.20 -8.97 -8.18
C LYS A 135 -4.63 -7.69 -7.60
N PHE A 136 -3.33 -7.53 -7.74
CA PHE A 136 -2.73 -6.22 -7.58
C PHE A 136 -2.84 -5.45 -8.90
N VAL A 137 -2.98 -4.15 -8.79
CA VAL A 137 -2.95 -3.23 -9.92
C VAL A 137 -1.84 -2.22 -9.69
N VAL A 138 -0.86 -2.22 -10.56
CA VAL A 138 0.25 -1.27 -10.56
C VAL A 138 0.04 -0.23 -11.64
N SER A 139 0.25 1.04 -11.31
CA SER A 139 0.23 2.15 -12.26
C SER A 139 1.58 2.87 -12.26
N TYR A 140 2.08 3.21 -13.45
CA TYR A 140 3.42 3.75 -13.66
C TYR A 140 3.51 4.61 -14.93
N ALA A 141 4.56 5.42 -15.03
CA ALA A 141 4.90 6.12 -16.27
C ALA A 141 6.09 5.42 -16.97
N LYS A 142 6.00 5.27 -18.28
CA LYS A 142 7.08 4.70 -19.11
C LYS A 142 8.00 5.77 -19.69
N SER A 143 9.01 5.33 -20.41
CA SER A 143 10.03 6.19 -21.05
C SER A 143 9.46 7.18 -22.08
N ASP A 144 8.25 6.93 -22.59
CA ASP A 144 7.51 7.85 -23.45
C ASP A 144 6.72 8.92 -22.67
N ASN A 145 6.87 8.94 -21.34
CA ASN A 145 6.18 9.83 -20.42
C ASN A 145 4.65 9.71 -20.41
N LYS A 146 4.11 8.56 -20.80
CA LYS A 146 2.69 8.24 -20.70
C LYS A 146 2.42 7.32 -19.53
N ASN A 147 1.19 7.30 -19.06
CA ASN A 147 0.80 6.41 -17.96
C ASN A 147 0.28 5.09 -18.46
N TYR A 148 0.74 4.06 -17.79
CA TYR A 148 0.39 2.66 -18.04
C TYR A 148 -0.04 1.99 -16.75
N ALA A 149 -0.71 0.87 -16.89
CA ALA A 149 -1.06 -0.01 -15.78
C ALA A 149 -0.99 -1.48 -16.21
N SER A 150 -0.77 -2.33 -15.24
CA SER A 150 -0.81 -3.77 -15.38
C SER A 150 -1.38 -4.40 -14.11
N THR A 151 -2.02 -5.56 -14.24
CA THR A 151 -2.32 -6.40 -13.09
C THR A 151 -1.10 -7.20 -12.68
N ILE A 152 -1.03 -7.60 -11.40
CA ILE A 152 -0.02 -8.55 -10.93
C ILE A 152 -0.74 -9.64 -10.14
N THR A 153 -0.45 -10.89 -10.50
CA THR A 153 -0.93 -12.07 -9.80
C THR A 153 0.19 -12.67 -8.97
N ILE A 154 -0.12 -13.18 -7.79
CA ILE A 154 0.83 -13.91 -6.95
C ILE A 154 0.52 -15.40 -7.00
N SER A 155 1.56 -16.22 -7.23
CA SER A 155 1.54 -17.67 -7.05
C SER A 155 2.64 -18.06 -6.08
N GLY A 156 2.27 -18.47 -4.87
CA GLY A 156 3.22 -18.71 -3.78
C GLY A 156 3.99 -17.45 -3.39
N THR A 157 5.27 -17.36 -3.77
CA THR A 157 6.12 -16.18 -3.56
C THR A 157 6.58 -15.53 -4.87
N THR A 158 5.98 -15.92 -5.99
CA THR A 158 6.35 -15.45 -7.33
C THR A 158 5.27 -14.53 -7.89
N PRO A 159 5.57 -13.25 -8.19
CA PRO A 159 4.66 -12.36 -8.89
C PRO A 159 4.72 -12.58 -10.40
N SER A 160 3.61 -12.39 -11.09
CA SER A 160 3.52 -12.39 -12.55
C SER A 160 2.72 -11.20 -13.04
N PHE A 161 3.22 -10.50 -14.05
CA PHE A 161 2.59 -9.32 -14.63
C PHE A 161 1.58 -9.74 -15.71
N GLY A 162 0.41 -9.11 -15.66
CA GLY A 162 -0.62 -9.27 -16.70
C GLY A 162 -0.39 -8.34 -17.89
N THR A 163 -1.42 -8.22 -18.73
CA THR A 163 -1.36 -7.37 -19.93
C THR A 163 -1.23 -5.90 -19.55
N GLU A 164 -0.21 -5.24 -20.12
CA GLU A 164 -0.03 -3.80 -19.99
C GLU A 164 -1.07 -3.04 -20.81
N ILE A 165 -1.62 -1.98 -20.25
CA ILE A 165 -2.50 -1.04 -20.98
C ILE A 165 -1.99 0.39 -20.84
N ASN A 166 -2.22 1.21 -21.88
CA ASN A 166 -2.06 2.66 -21.78
C ASN A 166 -3.28 3.26 -21.10
N VAL A 167 -3.09 3.90 -19.93
CA VAL A 167 -4.17 4.54 -19.18
C VAL A 167 -4.42 5.96 -19.65
N PHE A 168 -3.35 6.76 -19.80
CA PHE A 168 -3.44 8.13 -20.30
C PHE A 168 -2.39 8.36 -21.37
N ASN A 169 -2.85 8.84 -22.53
CA ASN A 169 -1.97 9.11 -23.67
C ASN A 169 -1.32 10.49 -23.64
N SER A 170 -1.62 11.29 -22.63
CA SER A 170 -0.99 12.61 -22.42
C SER A 170 0.34 12.46 -21.71
N THR A 171 1.30 13.34 -22.04
CA THR A 171 2.57 13.42 -21.32
C THR A 171 2.34 13.76 -19.87
N THR A 172 2.78 12.90 -18.98
CA THR A 172 2.62 13.08 -17.53
C THR A 172 3.66 12.26 -16.80
N TYR A 173 4.10 12.81 -15.69
CA TYR A 173 5.08 12.15 -14.83
C TYR A 173 4.45 11.50 -13.60
N GLN A 174 3.12 11.61 -13.46
CA GLN A 174 2.43 11.16 -12.26
C GLN A 174 1.22 10.34 -12.59
N THR A 175 1.05 9.28 -11.82
CA THR A 175 -0.14 8.47 -11.82
C THR A 175 -0.44 8.05 -10.39
N MET A 176 -1.71 7.92 -10.09
CA MET A 176 -2.21 7.33 -8.86
C MET A 176 -3.20 6.25 -9.24
N VAL A 177 -3.33 5.23 -8.42
CA VAL A 177 -4.41 4.24 -8.53
C VAL A 177 -5.02 4.01 -7.17
N GLY A 178 -6.34 3.98 -7.10
CA GLY A 178 -7.13 3.63 -5.93
C GLY A 178 -8.11 2.51 -6.25
N TYR A 179 -8.53 1.75 -5.25
CA TYR A 179 -9.52 0.71 -5.39
C TYR A 179 -10.77 1.06 -4.59
N ASP A 180 -11.93 0.97 -5.25
CA ASP A 180 -13.27 1.10 -4.67
C ASP A 180 -13.83 -0.30 -4.43
N SER A 181 -13.82 -0.73 -3.17
CA SER A 181 -14.31 -2.05 -2.76
C SER A 181 -15.84 -2.17 -2.84
N ASN A 182 -16.57 -1.06 -2.85
CA ASN A 182 -18.03 -1.07 -2.95
C ASN A 182 -18.48 -1.27 -4.40
N ALA A 183 -17.79 -0.62 -5.35
CA ALA A 183 -18.09 -0.74 -6.77
C ALA A 183 -17.28 -1.84 -7.48
N ASN A 184 -16.27 -2.42 -6.84
CA ASN A 184 -15.30 -3.35 -7.43
C ASN A 184 -14.63 -2.73 -8.68
N LYS A 185 -14.09 -1.53 -8.52
CA LYS A 185 -13.45 -0.76 -9.57
C LYS A 185 -12.13 -0.17 -9.09
N VAL A 186 -11.22 0.00 -10.02
CA VAL A 186 -10.03 0.81 -9.79
C VAL A 186 -10.21 2.19 -10.44
N VAL A 187 -9.66 3.21 -9.81
CA VAL A 187 -9.60 4.56 -10.38
C VAL A 187 -8.16 4.93 -10.60
N PHE A 188 -7.84 5.24 -11.84
CA PHE A 188 -6.58 5.83 -12.22
C PHE A 188 -6.73 7.34 -12.26
N VAL A 189 -5.75 8.04 -11.71
CA VAL A 189 -5.72 9.49 -11.72
C VAL A 189 -4.37 9.96 -12.23
N ASN A 190 -4.42 10.93 -13.12
CA ASN A 190 -3.27 11.56 -13.73
C ASN A 190 -3.24 13.03 -13.34
N ALA A 191 -2.09 13.49 -12.90
CA ALA A 191 -1.81 14.89 -12.69
C ALA A 191 -0.86 15.36 -13.81
N GLY A 192 -1.42 15.91 -14.89
CA GLY A 192 -0.66 16.40 -16.03
C GLY A 192 0.18 17.64 -15.71
N ASN A 193 1.30 17.82 -16.41
CA ASN A 193 2.13 19.01 -16.24
C ASN A 193 1.42 20.25 -16.84
N GLY A 194 0.98 21.17 -15.97
CA GLY A 194 0.31 22.41 -16.37
C GLY A 194 -1.13 22.27 -16.87
N GLY A 195 -1.71 21.07 -16.80
CA GLY A 195 -3.08 20.78 -17.23
C GLY A 195 -4.02 20.45 -16.05
N TYR A 196 -5.23 20.06 -16.39
CA TYR A 196 -6.19 19.56 -15.41
C TYR A 196 -5.86 18.12 -15.01
N ALA A 197 -6.11 17.79 -13.75
CA ALA A 197 -6.10 16.39 -13.32
C ALA A 197 -7.27 15.64 -13.99
N ARG A 198 -6.99 14.39 -14.38
CA ARG A 198 -7.92 13.53 -15.10
C ARG A 198 -8.04 12.19 -14.40
N CYS A 199 -9.17 11.53 -14.57
CA CYS A 199 -9.35 10.18 -14.07
C CYS A 199 -9.96 9.25 -15.13
N ARG A 200 -9.74 7.95 -14.93
CA ARG A 200 -10.42 6.87 -15.66
C ARG A 200 -10.76 5.75 -14.69
N VAL A 201 -11.93 5.18 -14.86
CA VAL A 201 -12.36 4.00 -14.11
C VAL A 201 -11.89 2.75 -14.84
N GLY A 202 -11.30 1.81 -14.11
CA GLY A 202 -10.88 0.52 -14.62
C GLY A 202 -11.69 -0.63 -14.04
N THR A 203 -12.00 -1.61 -14.86
CA THR A 203 -12.59 -2.89 -14.45
C THR A 203 -11.57 -3.99 -14.69
N ILE A 204 -11.32 -4.82 -13.67
CA ILE A 204 -10.39 -5.93 -13.75
C ILE A 204 -11.17 -7.20 -14.13
N SER A 205 -10.67 -7.92 -15.13
CA SER A 205 -11.19 -9.23 -15.53
C SER A 205 -10.01 -10.15 -15.87
N GLY A 206 -9.78 -11.16 -15.04
CA GLY A 206 -8.60 -12.00 -15.15
C GLY A 206 -7.31 -11.20 -14.98
N THR A 207 -6.48 -11.14 -16.01
CA THR A 207 -5.23 -10.34 -16.05
C THR A 207 -5.37 -9.06 -16.87
N ASN A 208 -6.58 -8.72 -17.32
CA ASN A 208 -6.84 -7.59 -18.19
C ASN A 208 -7.51 -6.45 -17.41
N ILE A 209 -7.25 -5.23 -17.85
CA ILE A 209 -7.90 -4.01 -17.36
C ILE A 209 -8.67 -3.40 -18.52
N THR A 210 -9.98 -3.18 -18.33
CA THR A 210 -10.81 -2.44 -19.28
C THR A 210 -11.07 -1.05 -18.71
N LEU A 211 -10.84 0.00 -19.52
CA LEU A 211 -10.94 1.39 -19.10
C LEU A 211 -12.24 2.03 -19.59
N GLY A 212 -12.89 2.78 -18.71
CA GLY A 212 -13.96 3.70 -19.08
C GLY A 212 -13.45 4.98 -19.76
N ALA A 213 -14.34 5.94 -19.93
CA ALA A 213 -14.00 7.25 -20.51
C ALA A 213 -13.01 8.03 -19.62
N GLU A 214 -12.24 8.90 -20.26
CA GLU A 214 -11.38 9.85 -19.56
C GLU A 214 -12.22 11.06 -19.11
N ASN A 215 -12.14 11.40 -17.84
CA ASN A 215 -12.88 12.51 -17.24
C ASN A 215 -11.93 13.54 -16.63
N ASN A 216 -12.23 14.82 -16.84
CA ASN A 216 -11.55 15.92 -16.17
C ASN A 216 -12.15 16.09 -14.77
N ILE A 217 -11.32 16.05 -13.74
CA ILE A 217 -11.76 16.20 -12.35
C ILE A 217 -11.65 17.65 -11.82
N GLY A 218 -11.43 18.61 -12.72
CA GLY A 218 -11.56 20.03 -12.43
C GLY A 218 -10.51 20.58 -11.45
N VAL A 219 -9.34 19.97 -11.34
CA VAL A 219 -8.20 20.50 -10.56
C VAL A 219 -7.22 21.13 -11.54
N PRO A 220 -7.15 22.48 -11.62
CA PRO A 220 -6.27 23.14 -12.58
C PRO A 220 -4.81 23.18 -12.08
N SER A 221 -3.90 23.33 -13.01
CA SER A 221 -2.48 23.61 -12.76
C SER A 221 -1.81 22.65 -11.77
N VAL A 222 -2.09 21.35 -11.92
CA VAL A 222 -1.46 20.32 -11.10
C VAL A 222 0.03 20.28 -11.40
N TYR A 223 0.85 20.32 -10.36
CA TYR A 223 2.29 20.20 -10.50
C TYR A 223 2.69 18.71 -10.61
N ALA A 224 3.75 18.46 -11.38
CA ALA A 224 4.27 17.10 -11.59
C ALA A 224 4.95 16.53 -10.33
N ARG A 225 4.21 16.38 -9.23
CA ARG A 225 4.67 15.81 -7.95
C ARG A 225 3.65 14.81 -7.41
N PRO A 226 4.11 13.82 -6.58
CA PRO A 226 3.23 12.79 -6.06
C PRO A 226 2.02 13.37 -5.33
N GLY A 227 0.83 12.94 -5.75
CA GLY A 227 -0.39 13.06 -5.00
C GLY A 227 -0.66 11.79 -4.19
N SER A 228 -1.77 11.78 -3.49
CA SER A 228 -2.28 10.63 -2.76
C SER A 228 -3.74 10.40 -3.10
N ILE A 229 -4.16 9.14 -3.07
CA ILE A 229 -5.53 8.71 -3.25
C ILE A 229 -5.87 7.66 -2.18
N SER A 230 -7.02 7.79 -1.56
CA SER A 230 -7.56 6.82 -0.61
C SER A 230 -9.06 6.69 -0.80
N PHE A 231 -9.59 5.50 -0.56
CA PHE A 231 -11.03 5.24 -0.62
C PHE A 231 -11.61 5.16 0.78
N ASP A 232 -12.69 5.92 1.01
CA ASP A 232 -13.51 5.88 2.21
C ASP A 232 -14.72 4.96 1.94
N THR A 233 -14.69 3.77 2.51
CA THR A 233 -15.74 2.74 2.33
C THR A 233 -17.08 3.14 2.95
N THR A 234 -17.07 3.98 3.98
CA THR A 234 -18.27 4.47 4.67
C THR A 234 -18.93 5.58 3.87
N ALA A 235 -18.17 6.58 3.44
CA ALA A 235 -18.68 7.69 2.63
C ALA A 235 -18.88 7.29 1.16
N ASN A 236 -18.35 6.15 0.72
CA ASN A 236 -18.33 5.67 -0.66
C ASN A 236 -17.70 6.71 -1.61
N LYS A 237 -16.54 7.22 -1.23
CA LYS A 237 -15.83 8.27 -1.96
C LYS A 237 -14.33 8.07 -1.93
N PHE A 238 -13.68 8.44 -3.03
CA PHE A 238 -12.25 8.69 -3.00
C PHE A 238 -11.96 10.07 -2.45
N VAL A 239 -10.86 10.17 -1.71
CA VAL A 239 -10.22 11.43 -1.35
C VAL A 239 -8.88 11.49 -2.07
N LEU A 240 -8.67 12.57 -2.80
CA LEU A 240 -7.46 12.84 -3.55
C LEU A 240 -6.79 14.10 -3.00
N VAL A 241 -5.46 14.07 -2.95
CA VAL A 241 -4.66 15.24 -2.59
C VAL A 241 -3.61 15.43 -3.67
N PHE A 242 -3.54 16.64 -4.23
CA PHE A 242 -2.59 17.02 -5.27
C PHE A 242 -1.75 18.21 -4.85
N PRO A 243 -0.47 18.24 -5.18
CA PRO A 243 0.29 19.48 -5.17
C PRO A 243 -0.06 20.32 -6.41
N THR A 244 -0.21 21.62 -6.21
CA THR A 244 -0.45 22.59 -7.29
C THR A 244 0.83 23.39 -7.61
N ALA A 245 0.86 24.05 -8.76
CA ALA A 245 1.91 25.01 -9.10
C ALA A 245 1.85 26.18 -8.11
N GLY A 246 2.80 26.30 -7.22
CA GLY A 246 2.82 27.34 -6.17
C GLY A 246 3.00 26.77 -4.77
N ALA A 247 3.42 25.51 -4.65
CA ALA A 247 3.70 24.81 -3.40
C ALA A 247 2.51 24.70 -2.43
N THR A 248 1.28 24.73 -2.94
CA THR A 248 0.04 24.47 -2.20
C THR A 248 -0.49 23.09 -2.51
N TYR A 249 -1.36 22.57 -1.65
CA TYR A 249 -2.06 21.31 -1.86
C TYR A 249 -3.54 21.56 -2.09
N PHE A 250 -4.14 20.76 -2.97
CA PHE A 250 -5.56 20.76 -3.24
C PHE A 250 -6.13 19.38 -2.92
N ALA A 251 -7.23 19.33 -2.17
CA ALA A 251 -7.93 18.10 -1.87
C ALA A 251 -9.27 18.06 -2.60
N ARG A 252 -9.64 16.87 -3.11
CA ARG A 252 -10.92 16.66 -3.80
C ARG A 252 -11.47 15.27 -3.51
N THR A 253 -12.81 15.16 -3.52
CA THR A 253 -13.50 13.87 -3.48
C THR A 253 -13.96 13.48 -4.87
N LEU A 254 -13.96 12.17 -5.15
CA LEU A 254 -14.54 11.55 -6.34
C LEU A 254 -15.51 10.45 -5.92
N THR A 255 -16.55 10.27 -6.72
CA THR A 255 -17.48 9.13 -6.62
C THR A 255 -17.51 8.43 -7.97
N ILE A 256 -17.45 7.11 -7.97
CA ILE A 256 -17.63 6.31 -9.17
C ILE A 256 -19.13 6.10 -9.43
N SER A 257 -19.52 6.24 -10.69
CA SER A 257 -20.82 5.82 -11.18
C SER A 257 -20.62 4.97 -12.44
N GLY A 258 -20.82 3.66 -12.33
CA GLY A 258 -20.57 2.72 -13.42
C GLY A 258 -19.09 2.67 -13.84
N THR A 259 -18.79 3.14 -15.05
CA THR A 259 -17.44 3.25 -15.62
C THR A 259 -16.95 4.69 -15.76
N SER A 260 -17.60 5.62 -15.01
CA SER A 260 -17.31 7.07 -15.06
C SER A 260 -16.98 7.62 -13.69
#